data_5cc4e721d1a9665c6d3441a4e7be2bec
#
_entry.id   5cc4e721d1a9665c6d3441a4e7be2bec
#
_cell.length_a   1.000
_cell.length_b   1.000
_cell.length_c   1.000
_cell.angle_alpha   90.00
_cell.angle_beta   90.00
_cell.angle_gamma   90.00
#
_symmetry.space_group_name_H-M   'P 1'
#
loop_
_entity.id
_entity.type
_entity.pdbx_description
1 polymer ?
#
loop_
_entity_poly.entity_id
_entity_poly.type
_entity_poly.pdbx_seq_one_letter_code
_entity_poly.pdbx_strand_id
1 'polypeptide(L)'
;MKRILFLLIALAVAAFGGWYYWQFSQRISSATVAGLLPRETIFVAQIPDFNRARDEWEHCDIYQLYREPAVQDFLRKPLGNVPKTDAVSQTLLDIEQLAPKNAFVALTSIENNNPKFVGGFHFQGKQEEAERIIGKWRSVLMGQNSSLKREKVQYQGHEIEAAKTASFTIATAYDPPWFFVATDAADMQALLDRADRRSSDSNNRLDKDEAYRSAVSRRPSNDVASFYLQPKAFSQRLAALRAAVGSTPAPGEGTMIEKMRCITGSMRFENGKIHDVLFLGMPKLEQNTTLTRSSLSLGTKETFFYLAMLLNLGERMDTLNQAAAFAGTKIFQTLSDSGITAADWKAAFGIELGSLANWPSDSHWPSLLVTVPVTDATKAQQIVEALLKAEEDGSWTATEKNGVRYFSKQSAASFVAITPTIALSDRILIAGLDPASVEESMKRSRGNSSELADSQTYKAAAHLLPAPTNFFAYLDMVQLYSRLDASLRPMLLMAAAFVPAVAGSIDPTKLPAPEVITKHLSPIVSSQRYDGDGYMAESIGPITLDQLGIGAAIFSSFGAAAARHRGLAVPATAFPQAPHPSPTP
;
A
#
# COMPACT_ATOMS: atom_id res chain seq x y z
N MET A 1 -18.10 -70.75 19.31
CA MET A 1 -19.00 -69.64 18.96
C MET A 1 -18.80 -68.40 19.92
N LYS A 2 -18.86 -68.50 21.23
CA LYS A 2 -18.73 -67.35 22.13
C LYS A 2 -17.43 -66.54 21.95
N ARG A 3 -16.26 -67.19 21.70
CA ARG A 3 -14.96 -66.49 21.53
C ARG A 3 -14.89 -65.72 20.19
N ILE A 4 -15.53 -66.23 19.13
CA ILE A 4 -15.58 -65.55 17.81
C ILE A 4 -16.48 -64.32 17.89
N LEU A 5 -17.61 -64.40 18.60
CA LEU A 5 -18.50 -63.29 18.85
C LEU A 5 -17.82 -62.15 19.65
N PHE A 6 -17.03 -62.54 20.67
CA PHE A 6 -16.28 -61.55 21.49
C PHE A 6 -15.20 -60.86 20.66
N LEU A 7 -14.52 -61.57 19.76
CA LEU A 7 -13.52 -61.01 18.88
C LEU A 7 -14.16 -60.06 17.83
N LEU A 8 -15.32 -60.39 17.30
CA LEU A 8 -16.07 -59.51 16.37
C LEU A 8 -16.58 -58.24 17.05
N ILE A 9 -17.05 -58.35 18.30
CA ILE A 9 -17.47 -57.17 19.09
C ILE A 9 -16.27 -56.28 19.43
N ALA A 10 -15.13 -56.84 19.85
CA ALA A 10 -13.91 -56.09 20.12
C ALA A 10 -13.37 -55.39 18.87
N LEU A 11 -13.44 -56.05 17.69
CA LEU A 11 -13.03 -55.49 16.42
C LEU A 11 -13.98 -54.37 15.94
N ALA A 12 -15.29 -54.52 16.17
CA ALA A 12 -16.30 -53.51 15.88
C ALA A 12 -16.13 -52.28 16.79
N VAL A 13 -15.85 -52.46 18.08
CA VAL A 13 -15.57 -51.35 19.02
C VAL A 13 -14.26 -50.65 18.67
N ALA A 14 -13.21 -51.40 18.31
CA ALA A 14 -11.95 -50.80 17.86
C ALA A 14 -12.09 -50.03 16.52
N ALA A 15 -12.85 -50.58 15.58
CA ALA A 15 -13.16 -49.93 14.31
C ALA A 15 -14.03 -48.67 14.49
N PHE A 16 -15.02 -48.74 15.36
CA PHE A 16 -15.87 -47.59 15.69
C PHE A 16 -15.11 -46.53 16.49
N GLY A 17 -14.29 -46.92 17.45
CA GLY A 17 -13.41 -46.01 18.21
C GLY A 17 -12.35 -45.36 17.30
N GLY A 18 -11.74 -46.16 16.40
CA GLY A 18 -10.79 -45.65 15.43
C GLY A 18 -11.43 -44.70 14.40
N TRP A 19 -12.64 -45.06 13.91
CA TRP A 19 -13.42 -44.21 13.01
C TRP A 19 -13.88 -42.93 13.72
N TYR A 20 -14.35 -43.01 14.98
CA TYR A 20 -14.74 -41.85 15.80
C TYR A 20 -13.55 -40.95 16.10
N TYR A 21 -12.42 -41.55 16.50
CA TYR A 21 -11.16 -40.80 16.73
C TYR A 21 -10.65 -40.16 15.43
N TRP A 22 -10.72 -40.85 14.30
CA TRP A 22 -10.34 -40.33 13.01
C TRP A 22 -11.27 -39.19 12.56
N GLN A 23 -12.58 -39.33 12.72
CA GLN A 23 -13.53 -38.25 12.48
C GLN A 23 -13.30 -37.05 13.41
N PHE A 24 -13.02 -37.33 14.66
CA PHE A 24 -12.77 -36.25 15.66
C PHE A 24 -11.44 -35.54 15.40
N SER A 25 -10.38 -36.27 15.06
CA SER A 25 -9.07 -35.67 14.71
C SER A 25 -9.09 -34.94 13.35
N GLN A 26 -9.97 -35.32 12.42
CA GLN A 26 -10.11 -34.61 11.15
C GLN A 26 -10.99 -33.36 11.22
N ARG A 27 -11.79 -33.18 12.24
CA ARG A 27 -12.79 -32.11 12.30
C ARG A 27 -12.19 -30.71 12.32
N ILE A 28 -11.00 -30.53 12.87
CA ILE A 28 -10.38 -29.21 13.08
C ILE A 28 -9.09 -29.05 12.30
N SER A 29 -8.27 -30.07 12.14
CA SER A 29 -6.96 -29.97 11.49
C SER A 29 -6.97 -29.68 9.97
N SER A 30 -8.11 -29.87 9.31
CA SER A 30 -8.25 -29.70 7.85
C SER A 30 -9.07 -28.46 7.43
N ALA A 31 -9.57 -27.67 8.36
CA ALA A 31 -10.32 -26.47 8.04
C ALA A 31 -9.37 -25.37 7.53
N THR A 32 -9.54 -24.94 6.29
CA THR A 32 -8.88 -23.74 5.78
C THR A 32 -9.48 -22.51 6.43
N VAL A 33 -8.70 -21.45 6.60
CA VAL A 33 -9.20 -20.17 7.14
C VAL A 33 -10.47 -19.70 6.40
N ALA A 34 -10.47 -19.77 5.07
CA ALA A 34 -11.64 -19.41 4.27
C ALA A 34 -12.87 -20.30 4.54
N GLY A 35 -12.64 -21.55 4.94
CA GLY A 35 -13.73 -22.47 5.35
C GLY A 35 -14.35 -22.13 6.69
N LEU A 36 -13.63 -21.39 7.55
CA LEU A 36 -14.10 -20.91 8.86
C LEU A 36 -14.92 -19.62 8.76
N LEU A 37 -14.82 -18.90 7.64
CA LEU A 37 -15.41 -17.58 7.47
C LEU A 37 -16.71 -17.62 6.67
N PRO A 38 -17.69 -16.75 6.98
CA PRO A 38 -18.90 -16.62 6.18
C PRO A 38 -18.58 -16.06 4.78
N ARG A 39 -19.41 -16.40 3.80
CA ARG A 39 -19.27 -15.96 2.40
C ARG A 39 -19.21 -14.44 2.25
N GLU A 40 -19.92 -13.71 3.11
CA GLU A 40 -20.05 -12.25 3.10
C GLU A 40 -18.89 -11.53 3.82
N THR A 41 -17.83 -12.26 4.17
CA THR A 41 -16.65 -11.67 4.83
C THR A 41 -16.12 -10.48 4.02
N ILE A 42 -16.07 -9.32 4.67
CA ILE A 42 -15.67 -8.05 4.03
C ILE A 42 -14.16 -8.02 3.81
N PHE A 43 -13.40 -8.44 4.82
CA PHE A 43 -11.94 -8.42 4.81
C PHE A 43 -11.39 -9.63 5.57
N VAL A 44 -10.30 -10.19 5.10
CA VAL A 44 -9.50 -11.16 5.85
C VAL A 44 -8.02 -10.95 5.55
N ALA A 45 -7.21 -10.92 6.61
CA ALA A 45 -5.75 -10.99 6.52
C ALA A 45 -5.28 -12.32 7.13
N GLN A 46 -4.23 -12.90 6.57
CA GLN A 46 -3.72 -14.20 6.97
C GLN A 46 -2.19 -14.24 6.91
N ILE A 47 -1.59 -14.92 7.88
CA ILE A 47 -0.19 -15.31 7.93
C ILE A 47 -0.16 -16.84 8.01
N PRO A 48 0.22 -17.54 6.93
CA PRO A 48 0.20 -19.02 6.91
C PRO A 48 1.16 -19.66 7.91
N ASP A 49 2.32 -19.06 8.12
CA ASP A 49 3.37 -19.55 9.00
C ASP A 49 4.17 -18.37 9.57
N PHE A 50 3.93 -18.04 10.84
CA PHE A 50 4.57 -16.90 11.48
C PHE A 50 6.10 -17.05 11.60
N ASN A 51 6.57 -18.23 12.01
CA ASN A 51 8.00 -18.44 12.20
C ASN A 51 8.75 -18.38 10.86
N ARG A 52 8.19 -18.99 9.82
CA ARG A 52 8.74 -18.85 8.47
C ARG A 52 8.78 -17.39 8.02
N ALA A 53 7.67 -16.65 8.21
CA ALA A 53 7.60 -15.25 7.82
C ALA A 53 8.67 -14.41 8.56
N ARG A 54 8.87 -14.67 9.85
CA ARG A 54 9.92 -14.01 10.65
C ARG A 54 11.32 -14.39 10.14
N ASP A 55 11.58 -15.67 9.95
CA ASP A 55 12.90 -16.15 9.51
C ASP A 55 13.26 -15.57 8.12
N GLU A 56 12.30 -15.51 7.20
CA GLU A 56 12.50 -14.89 5.88
C GLU A 56 12.68 -13.36 6.00
N TRP A 57 11.93 -12.69 6.89
CA TRP A 57 12.11 -11.27 7.20
C TRP A 57 13.51 -10.96 7.74
N GLU A 58 14.04 -11.80 8.64
CA GLU A 58 15.38 -11.61 9.20
C GLU A 58 16.49 -11.71 8.13
N HIS A 59 16.22 -12.35 7.00
CA HIS A 59 17.14 -12.45 5.88
C HIS A 59 16.92 -11.38 4.79
N CYS A 60 15.91 -10.52 4.91
CA CYS A 60 15.67 -9.49 3.90
C CYS A 60 16.62 -8.29 4.04
N ASP A 61 16.87 -7.62 2.91
CA ASP A 61 17.84 -6.53 2.77
C ASP A 61 17.56 -5.39 3.77
N ILE A 62 16.26 -5.01 3.95
CA ILE A 62 15.89 -3.92 4.84
C ILE A 62 16.11 -4.27 6.33
N TYR A 63 15.90 -5.53 6.72
CA TYR A 63 16.20 -5.97 8.08
C TYR A 63 17.70 -6.03 8.32
N GLN A 64 18.48 -6.50 7.33
CA GLN A 64 19.94 -6.52 7.39
C GLN A 64 20.50 -5.09 7.48
N LEU A 65 19.93 -4.13 6.74
CA LEU A 65 20.25 -2.71 6.89
C LEU A 65 19.99 -2.23 8.32
N TYR A 66 18.82 -2.55 8.87
CA TYR A 66 18.50 -2.19 10.27
C TYR A 66 19.51 -2.77 11.27
N ARG A 67 20.04 -3.97 11.02
CA ARG A 67 21.02 -4.66 11.87
C ARG A 67 22.44 -4.09 11.80
N GLU A 68 22.75 -3.23 10.84
CA GLU A 68 24.07 -2.61 10.73
C GLU A 68 24.42 -1.81 12.00
N PRO A 69 25.61 -2.03 12.61
CA PRO A 69 25.99 -1.36 13.86
C PRO A 69 25.94 0.17 13.75
N ALA A 70 26.38 0.74 12.60
CA ALA A 70 26.35 2.17 12.36
C ALA A 70 24.92 2.72 12.28
N VAL A 71 23.99 1.97 11.68
CA VAL A 71 22.57 2.33 11.61
C VAL A 71 21.95 2.27 12.99
N GLN A 72 22.23 1.22 13.76
CA GLN A 72 21.76 1.08 15.14
C GLN A 72 22.26 2.22 16.03
N ASP A 73 23.53 2.61 15.89
CA ASP A 73 24.10 3.70 16.69
C ASP A 73 23.47 5.06 16.35
N PHE A 74 23.22 5.31 15.07
CA PHE A 74 22.49 6.51 14.61
C PHE A 74 21.05 6.55 15.13
N LEU A 75 20.34 5.42 15.05
CA LEU A 75 18.94 5.32 15.45
C LEU A 75 18.71 5.38 16.97
N ARG A 76 19.73 5.21 17.79
CA ARG A 76 19.58 5.28 19.27
C ARG A 76 18.95 6.57 19.74
N LYS A 77 19.32 7.70 19.12
CA LYS A 77 18.82 9.01 19.53
C LYS A 77 17.40 9.29 19.03
N PRO A 78 17.07 9.15 17.72
CA PRO A 78 15.71 9.29 17.23
C PRO A 78 14.71 8.35 17.89
N LEU A 79 15.10 7.07 18.14
CA LEU A 79 14.25 6.06 18.75
C LEU A 79 14.30 6.07 20.29
N GLY A 80 15.21 6.82 20.89
CA GLY A 80 15.35 6.89 22.36
C GLY A 80 14.11 7.43 23.08
N ASN A 81 13.32 8.25 22.38
CA ASN A 81 12.07 8.83 22.86
C ASN A 81 10.84 7.94 22.56
N VAL A 82 11.01 6.87 21.80
CA VAL A 82 9.95 5.89 21.58
C VAL A 82 9.89 5.00 22.82
N PRO A 83 8.75 4.91 23.51
CA PRO A 83 8.63 4.04 24.68
C PRO A 83 9.05 2.62 24.30
N LYS A 84 10.13 2.15 24.92
CA LYS A 84 10.50 0.73 24.84
C LYS A 84 9.49 -0.01 25.67
N THR A 85 8.43 -0.49 25.04
CA THR A 85 7.49 -1.37 25.71
C THR A 85 8.11 -2.76 25.76
N ASP A 86 8.72 -3.12 26.89
CA ASP A 86 9.16 -4.50 27.16
C ASP A 86 8.03 -5.50 26.87
N ALA A 87 6.79 -5.03 27.00
CA ALA A 87 5.58 -5.76 26.64
C ALA A 87 5.53 -6.20 25.16
N VAL A 88 5.97 -5.37 24.21
CA VAL A 88 5.97 -5.73 22.77
C VAL A 88 7.00 -6.83 22.51
N SER A 89 8.22 -6.66 23.04
CA SER A 89 9.28 -7.66 22.88
C SER A 89 8.88 -9.01 23.50
N GLN A 90 8.27 -8.97 24.69
CA GLN A 90 7.79 -10.18 25.35
C GLN A 90 6.62 -10.84 24.58
N THR A 91 5.71 -10.04 24.03
CA THR A 91 4.61 -10.56 23.20
C THR A 91 5.13 -11.25 21.94
N LEU A 92 6.15 -10.70 21.29
CA LEU A 92 6.77 -11.32 20.12
C LEU A 92 7.44 -12.66 20.46
N LEU A 93 8.14 -12.76 21.61
CA LEU A 93 8.70 -14.02 22.10
C LEU A 93 7.60 -15.04 22.42
N ASP A 94 6.52 -14.61 23.05
CA ASP A 94 5.37 -15.46 23.34
C ASP A 94 4.73 -16.00 22.01
N ILE A 95 4.62 -15.16 20.98
CA ILE A 95 4.11 -15.58 19.65
C ILE A 95 5.07 -16.58 19.00
N GLU A 96 6.36 -16.33 19.08
CA GLU A 96 7.38 -17.24 18.54
C GLU A 96 7.30 -18.64 19.16
N GLN A 97 7.13 -18.72 20.49
CA GLN A 97 6.95 -19.98 21.20
C GLN A 97 5.70 -20.74 20.79
N LEU A 98 4.61 -20.03 20.52
CA LEU A 98 3.37 -20.65 20.03
C LEU A 98 3.50 -21.24 18.63
N ALA A 99 4.48 -20.78 17.84
CA ALA A 99 4.68 -21.17 16.45
C ALA A 99 3.37 -21.18 15.64
N PRO A 100 2.62 -20.05 15.59
CA PRO A 100 1.27 -20.04 15.05
C PRO A 100 1.30 -20.30 13.54
N LYS A 101 0.39 -21.17 13.12
CA LYS A 101 0.09 -21.46 11.71
C LYS A 101 -1.30 -20.92 11.36
N ASN A 102 -1.49 -20.56 10.10
CA ASN A 102 -2.78 -20.08 9.60
C ASN A 102 -3.40 -18.97 10.47
N ALA A 103 -2.54 -18.10 11.06
CA ALA A 103 -3.04 -16.96 11.83
C ALA A 103 -3.86 -16.04 10.93
N PHE A 104 -5.04 -15.63 11.39
CA PHE A 104 -5.93 -14.78 10.61
C PHE A 104 -6.69 -13.79 11.47
N VAL A 105 -7.10 -12.70 10.86
CA VAL A 105 -8.10 -11.76 11.37
C VAL A 105 -9.06 -11.42 10.22
N ALA A 106 -10.35 -11.43 10.48
CA ALA A 106 -11.37 -11.14 9.49
C ALA A 106 -12.42 -10.17 10.04
N LEU A 107 -12.84 -9.24 9.20
CA LEU A 107 -14.01 -8.40 9.39
C LEU A 107 -15.18 -9.08 8.67
N THR A 108 -16.08 -9.69 9.42
CA THR A 108 -17.19 -10.47 8.87
C THR A 108 -18.40 -9.60 8.51
N SER A 109 -18.70 -8.62 9.35
CA SER A 109 -19.80 -7.66 9.11
C SER A 109 -19.55 -6.34 9.85
N ILE A 110 -20.38 -5.35 9.55
CA ILE A 110 -20.52 -4.10 10.33
C ILE A 110 -22.01 -3.93 10.61
N GLU A 111 -22.41 -4.08 11.88
CA GLU A 111 -23.79 -4.01 12.33
C GLU A 111 -23.98 -2.85 13.29
N ASN A 112 -24.94 -1.98 13.03
CA ASN A 112 -25.23 -0.82 13.89
C ASN A 112 -23.98 0.00 14.24
N ASN A 113 -23.11 0.24 13.25
CA ASN A 113 -21.81 0.90 13.38
C ASN A 113 -20.76 0.15 14.22
N ASN A 114 -21.02 -1.09 14.62
CA ASN A 114 -20.07 -1.93 15.33
C ASN A 114 -19.44 -2.94 14.37
N PRO A 115 -18.13 -2.88 14.11
CA PRO A 115 -17.46 -3.88 13.31
C PRO A 115 -17.37 -5.22 14.06
N LYS A 116 -17.70 -6.30 13.36
CA LYS A 116 -17.63 -7.68 13.84
C LYS A 116 -16.35 -8.34 13.35
N PHE A 117 -15.45 -8.63 14.25
CA PHE A 117 -14.20 -9.30 13.93
C PHE A 117 -14.20 -10.72 14.49
N VAL A 118 -13.63 -11.61 13.69
CA VAL A 118 -13.21 -12.94 14.13
C VAL A 118 -11.75 -13.15 13.77
N GLY A 119 -11.04 -13.94 14.55
CA GLY A 119 -9.66 -14.26 14.29
C GLY A 119 -9.27 -15.56 14.96
N GLY A 120 -8.08 -16.02 14.69
CA GLY A 120 -7.57 -17.22 15.33
C GLY A 120 -6.24 -17.66 14.72
N PHE A 121 -5.69 -18.68 15.31
CA PHE A 121 -4.49 -19.34 14.82
C PHE A 121 -4.43 -20.79 15.28
N HIS A 122 -3.76 -21.58 14.48
CA HIS A 122 -3.41 -22.95 14.79
C HIS A 122 -1.99 -22.97 15.38
N PHE A 123 -1.77 -23.59 16.52
CA PHE A 123 -0.46 -23.66 17.15
C PHE A 123 0.06 -25.11 17.17
N GLN A 124 1.39 -25.24 17.17
CA GLN A 124 2.07 -26.53 17.09
C GLN A 124 2.83 -26.92 18.37
N GLY A 125 2.87 -26.03 19.37
CA GLY A 125 3.55 -26.27 20.64
C GLY A 125 2.80 -27.24 21.58
N LYS A 126 3.34 -27.41 22.79
CA LYS A 126 2.65 -28.18 23.85
C LYS A 126 1.42 -27.41 24.30
N GLN A 127 0.32 -28.13 24.50
CA GLN A 127 -0.95 -27.55 24.94
C GLN A 127 -0.81 -26.71 26.23
N GLU A 128 -0.08 -27.21 27.23
CA GLU A 128 0.15 -26.53 28.53
C GLU A 128 0.84 -25.17 28.34
N GLU A 129 1.78 -25.09 27.43
CA GLU A 129 2.50 -23.85 27.14
C GLU A 129 1.62 -22.83 26.37
N ALA A 130 0.85 -23.30 25.42
CA ALA A 130 -0.15 -22.49 24.72
C ALA A 130 -1.19 -21.92 25.70
N GLU A 131 -1.74 -22.75 26.56
CA GLU A 131 -2.69 -22.33 27.62
C GLU A 131 -2.08 -21.26 28.56
N ARG A 132 -0.82 -21.44 28.95
CA ARG A 132 -0.10 -20.47 29.79
C ARG A 132 0.05 -19.11 29.08
N ILE A 133 0.48 -19.11 27.79
CA ILE A 133 0.69 -17.87 27.02
C ILE A 133 -0.64 -17.18 26.73
N ILE A 134 -1.62 -17.92 26.28
CA ILE A 134 -2.97 -17.39 25.98
C ILE A 134 -3.64 -16.89 27.26
N GLY A 135 -3.48 -17.61 28.37
CA GLY A 135 -3.95 -17.17 29.69
C GLY A 135 -3.31 -15.87 30.14
N LYS A 136 -2.00 -15.70 29.89
CA LYS A 136 -1.28 -14.43 30.16
C LYS A 136 -1.86 -13.29 29.30
N TRP A 137 -2.02 -13.48 28.00
CA TRP A 137 -2.61 -12.44 27.13
C TRP A 137 -4.04 -12.10 27.53
N ARG A 138 -4.85 -13.10 27.82
CA ARG A 138 -6.20 -12.92 28.34
C ARG A 138 -6.21 -12.11 29.61
N SER A 139 -5.32 -12.39 30.57
CA SER A 139 -5.22 -11.65 31.82
C SER A 139 -4.76 -10.19 31.63
N VAL A 140 -3.85 -9.93 30.66
CA VAL A 140 -3.42 -8.57 30.35
C VAL A 140 -4.55 -7.77 29.70
N LEU A 141 -5.26 -8.34 28.72
CA LEU A 141 -6.41 -7.71 28.07
C LEU A 141 -7.56 -7.44 29.07
N MET A 142 -7.74 -8.32 30.04
CA MET A 142 -8.81 -8.25 31.02
C MET A 142 -8.43 -7.53 32.30
N GLY A 143 -7.15 -7.52 32.66
CA GLY A 143 -6.67 -6.98 33.95
C GLY A 143 -6.68 -5.45 34.06
N GLN A 144 -6.72 -4.76 32.94
CA GLN A 144 -6.70 -3.29 32.91
C GLN A 144 -8.08 -2.63 33.09
N ASN A 145 -9.16 -3.41 33.19
CA ASN A 145 -10.52 -2.89 33.27
C ASN A 145 -11.33 -3.52 34.41
N SER A 146 -11.47 -2.82 35.53
CA SER A 146 -12.22 -3.26 36.70
C SER A 146 -13.73 -3.43 36.50
N SER A 147 -14.29 -2.91 35.37
CA SER A 147 -15.71 -3.03 35.03
C SER A 147 -16.04 -4.25 34.17
N LEU A 148 -15.08 -5.14 33.94
CA LEU A 148 -15.19 -6.26 33.01
C LEU A 148 -15.95 -7.43 33.61
N LYS A 149 -17.11 -7.76 33.06
CA LYS A 149 -17.89 -8.96 33.43
C LYS A 149 -17.39 -10.15 32.62
N ARG A 150 -17.02 -11.22 33.33
CA ARG A 150 -16.61 -12.50 32.72
C ARG A 150 -17.78 -13.48 32.77
N GLU A 151 -18.01 -14.14 31.65
CA GLU A 151 -19.04 -15.16 31.51
C GLU A 151 -18.43 -16.36 30.80
N LYS A 152 -18.67 -17.57 31.29
CA LYS A 152 -18.33 -18.81 30.63
C LYS A 152 -19.59 -19.46 30.10
N VAL A 153 -19.62 -19.73 28.82
CA VAL A 153 -20.75 -20.35 28.13
C VAL A 153 -20.29 -21.68 27.55
N GLN A 154 -21.01 -22.74 27.90
CA GLN A 154 -20.81 -24.05 27.23
C GLN A 154 -21.63 -24.07 25.95
N TYR A 155 -20.98 -24.35 24.83
CA TYR A 155 -21.61 -24.42 23.53
C TYR A 155 -21.12 -25.63 22.74
N GLN A 156 -21.99 -26.62 22.58
CA GLN A 156 -21.75 -27.82 21.75
C GLN A 156 -20.43 -28.57 22.08
N GLY A 157 -20.04 -28.57 23.34
CA GLY A 157 -18.80 -29.21 23.79
C GLY A 157 -17.58 -28.28 23.87
N HIS A 158 -17.72 -27.01 23.47
CA HIS A 158 -16.69 -25.99 23.59
C HIS A 158 -16.98 -25.05 24.77
N GLU A 159 -15.94 -24.60 25.47
CA GLU A 159 -16.04 -23.54 26.46
C GLU A 159 -15.71 -22.20 25.79
N ILE A 160 -16.69 -21.30 25.74
CA ILE A 160 -16.51 -19.90 25.29
C ILE A 160 -16.38 -19.03 26.53
N GLU A 161 -15.25 -18.33 26.65
CA GLU A 161 -15.06 -17.30 27.68
C GLU A 161 -15.34 -15.92 27.07
N ALA A 162 -16.39 -15.26 27.50
CA ALA A 162 -16.78 -13.93 27.08
C ALA A 162 -16.43 -12.89 28.13
N ALA A 163 -15.75 -11.83 27.72
CA ALA A 163 -15.44 -10.67 28.53
C ALA A 163 -16.21 -9.47 27.98
N LYS A 164 -17.11 -8.89 28.78
CA LYS A 164 -18.02 -7.82 28.39
C LYS A 164 -17.71 -6.53 29.14
N THR A 165 -17.60 -5.43 28.39
CA THR A 165 -17.62 -4.05 28.92
C THR A 165 -18.89 -3.35 28.43
N ALA A 166 -19.09 -2.10 28.84
CA ALA A 166 -20.21 -1.31 28.31
C ALA A 166 -20.13 -1.05 26.79
N SER A 167 -18.92 -1.09 26.22
CA SER A 167 -18.65 -0.67 24.83
C SER A 167 -18.23 -1.80 23.89
N PHE A 168 -17.73 -2.92 24.40
CA PHE A 168 -17.30 -4.05 23.57
C PHE A 168 -17.39 -5.39 24.29
N THR A 169 -17.45 -6.46 23.52
CA THR A 169 -17.34 -7.84 23.99
C THR A 169 -16.14 -8.50 23.29
N ILE A 170 -15.38 -9.31 24.02
CA ILE A 170 -14.38 -10.20 23.45
C ILE A 170 -14.73 -11.62 23.88
N ALA A 171 -15.03 -12.47 22.94
CA ALA A 171 -15.22 -13.90 23.16
C ALA A 171 -13.97 -14.66 22.70
N THR A 172 -13.53 -15.62 23.50
CA THR A 172 -12.41 -16.49 23.17
C THR A 172 -12.82 -17.94 23.35
N ALA A 173 -12.38 -18.81 22.46
CA ALA A 173 -12.54 -20.25 22.57
C ALA A 173 -11.20 -20.92 22.30
N TYR A 174 -10.85 -21.87 23.15
CA TYR A 174 -9.68 -22.70 23.00
C TYR A 174 -10.15 -24.12 22.70
N ASP A 175 -9.81 -24.59 21.52
CA ASP A 175 -10.12 -25.94 21.08
C ASP A 175 -8.89 -26.51 20.34
N PRO A 176 -8.02 -27.26 21.05
CA PRO A 176 -6.75 -27.67 20.51
C PRO A 176 -6.90 -28.39 19.16
N PRO A 177 -6.11 -28.02 18.15
CA PRO A 177 -4.95 -27.12 18.20
C PRO A 177 -5.25 -25.65 17.82
N TRP A 178 -6.51 -25.21 17.81
CA TRP A 178 -6.93 -23.86 17.48
C TRP A 178 -7.19 -23.00 18.71
N PHE A 179 -6.86 -21.73 18.60
CA PHE A 179 -7.35 -20.65 19.45
C PHE A 179 -8.12 -19.66 18.60
N PHE A 180 -9.33 -19.32 19.02
CA PHE A 180 -10.21 -18.38 18.34
C PHE A 180 -10.52 -17.17 19.21
N VAL A 181 -10.74 -16.02 18.56
CA VAL A 181 -11.20 -14.78 19.16
C VAL A 181 -12.30 -14.17 18.30
N ALA A 182 -13.33 -13.59 18.92
CA ALA A 182 -14.39 -12.87 18.26
C ALA A 182 -14.85 -11.67 19.09
N THR A 183 -15.43 -10.67 18.43
CA THR A 183 -16.01 -9.49 19.11
C THR A 183 -17.44 -9.73 19.59
N ASP A 184 -17.98 -10.91 19.36
CA ASP A 184 -19.31 -11.31 19.79
C ASP A 184 -19.36 -12.81 20.07
N ALA A 185 -20.17 -13.22 21.07
CA ALA A 185 -20.34 -14.63 21.40
C ALA A 185 -21.09 -15.40 20.30
N ALA A 186 -22.03 -14.76 19.60
CA ALA A 186 -22.74 -15.39 18.48
C ALA A 186 -21.83 -15.64 17.27
N ASP A 187 -20.93 -14.67 16.97
CA ASP A 187 -19.90 -14.85 15.93
C ASP A 187 -18.94 -15.99 16.29
N MET A 188 -18.58 -16.14 17.59
CA MET A 188 -17.78 -17.27 18.07
C MET A 188 -18.51 -18.61 17.88
N GLN A 189 -19.79 -18.69 18.23
CA GLN A 189 -20.59 -19.90 18.03
C GLN A 189 -20.67 -20.27 16.54
N ALA A 190 -20.94 -19.30 15.67
CA ALA A 190 -20.98 -19.51 14.24
C ALA A 190 -19.62 -19.94 13.65
N LEU A 191 -18.51 -19.44 14.20
CA LEU A 191 -17.16 -19.86 13.85
C LEU A 191 -16.91 -21.33 14.24
N LEU A 192 -17.26 -21.72 15.46
CA LEU A 192 -17.14 -23.09 15.95
C LEU A 192 -18.02 -24.06 15.17
N ASP A 193 -19.25 -23.68 14.81
CA ASP A 193 -20.13 -24.50 13.96
C ASP A 193 -19.51 -24.77 12.57
N ARG A 194 -18.82 -23.78 12.01
CA ARG A 194 -18.09 -23.98 10.75
C ARG A 194 -16.83 -24.82 10.94
N ALA A 195 -16.09 -24.63 12.03
CA ALA A 195 -14.92 -25.44 12.35
C ALA A 195 -15.29 -26.91 12.49
N ASP A 196 -16.38 -27.21 13.21
CA ASP A 196 -16.90 -28.55 13.42
C ASP A 196 -17.73 -29.11 12.24
N ARG A 197 -17.89 -28.35 11.18
CA ARG A 197 -18.75 -28.69 10.03
C ARG A 197 -20.20 -28.97 10.42
N ARG A 198 -20.69 -28.35 11.49
CA ARG A 198 -22.09 -28.46 11.95
C ARG A 198 -23.02 -27.52 11.20
N SER A 199 -22.49 -26.50 10.54
CA SER A 199 -23.30 -25.55 9.77
C SER A 199 -24.07 -26.31 8.68
N SER A 200 -25.40 -26.23 8.74
CA SER A 200 -26.30 -26.80 7.73
C SER A 200 -26.15 -26.16 6.36
N ASP A 201 -25.63 -24.95 6.31
CA ASP A 201 -25.38 -24.17 5.10
C ASP A 201 -23.90 -24.28 4.68
N SER A 202 -23.55 -25.41 4.07
CA SER A 202 -22.20 -25.66 3.53
C SER A 202 -21.82 -24.67 2.42
N ASN A 203 -22.77 -23.94 1.85
CA ASN A 203 -22.54 -22.96 0.79
C ASN A 203 -22.26 -21.55 1.32
N ASN A 204 -22.60 -21.28 2.57
CA ASN A 204 -22.34 -19.97 3.21
C ASN A 204 -20.92 -19.90 3.82
N ARG A 205 -19.91 -20.20 2.98
CA ARG A 205 -18.49 -20.15 3.35
C ARG A 205 -17.71 -19.36 2.33
N LEU A 206 -16.70 -18.64 2.77
CA LEU A 206 -15.86 -17.79 1.92
C LEU A 206 -15.12 -18.62 0.83
N ASP A 207 -14.72 -19.85 1.12
CA ASP A 207 -14.10 -20.76 0.13
C ASP A 207 -15.06 -21.17 -1.01
N LYS A 208 -16.35 -20.89 -0.91
CA LYS A 208 -17.37 -21.09 -1.96
C LYS A 208 -17.66 -19.82 -2.76
N ASP A 209 -17.18 -18.68 -2.31
CA ASP A 209 -17.34 -17.43 -3.05
C ASP A 209 -16.47 -17.43 -4.32
N GLU A 210 -17.07 -17.06 -5.45
CA GLU A 210 -16.40 -17.08 -6.75
C GLU A 210 -15.30 -16.00 -6.86
N ALA A 211 -15.60 -14.78 -6.35
CA ALA A 211 -14.64 -13.69 -6.38
C ALA A 211 -13.43 -14.01 -5.50
N TYR A 212 -13.65 -14.60 -4.31
CA TYR A 212 -12.58 -15.07 -3.45
C TYR A 212 -11.72 -16.15 -4.13
N ARG A 213 -12.34 -17.18 -4.73
CA ARG A 213 -11.60 -18.24 -5.42
C ARG A 213 -10.78 -17.73 -6.60
N SER A 214 -11.37 -16.83 -7.40
CA SER A 214 -10.67 -16.17 -8.49
C SER A 214 -9.48 -15.36 -7.98
N ALA A 215 -9.65 -14.61 -6.90
CA ALA A 215 -8.59 -13.82 -6.29
C ALA A 215 -7.44 -14.70 -5.75
N VAL A 216 -7.77 -15.74 -4.98
CA VAL A 216 -6.77 -16.62 -4.34
C VAL A 216 -5.99 -17.45 -5.34
N SER A 217 -6.60 -17.87 -6.47
CA SER A 217 -5.90 -18.61 -7.51
C SER A 217 -4.74 -17.86 -8.17
N ARG A 218 -4.67 -16.55 -7.97
CA ARG A 218 -3.62 -15.66 -8.49
C ARG A 218 -2.52 -15.35 -7.48
N ARG A 219 -2.68 -15.83 -6.25
CA ARG A 219 -1.66 -15.66 -5.22
C ARG A 219 -0.54 -16.68 -5.39
N PRO A 220 0.72 -16.30 -5.12
CA PRO A 220 1.81 -17.26 -5.01
C PRO A 220 1.55 -18.30 -3.92
N SER A 221 2.01 -19.51 -4.13
CA SER A 221 1.84 -20.60 -3.14
C SER A 221 2.74 -20.45 -1.91
N ASN A 222 3.79 -19.62 -2.00
CA ASN A 222 4.80 -19.40 -0.97
C ASN A 222 4.67 -18.04 -0.27
N ASP A 223 3.49 -17.42 -0.29
CA ASP A 223 3.25 -16.17 0.40
C ASP A 223 3.48 -16.32 1.92
N VAL A 224 4.00 -15.25 2.55
CA VAL A 224 4.20 -15.16 4.01
C VAL A 224 3.08 -14.39 4.69
N ALA A 225 2.43 -13.50 3.95
CA ALA A 225 1.25 -12.78 4.38
C ALA A 225 0.34 -12.53 3.19
N SER A 226 -0.96 -12.45 3.44
CA SER A 226 -1.92 -12.13 2.40
C SER A 226 -3.18 -11.51 2.98
N PHE A 227 -3.93 -10.81 2.12
CA PHE A 227 -5.24 -10.30 2.47
C PHE A 227 -6.22 -10.44 1.31
N TYR A 228 -7.50 -10.38 1.64
CA TYR A 228 -8.61 -10.30 0.71
C TYR A 228 -9.61 -9.26 1.20
N LEU A 229 -10.18 -8.50 0.29
CA LEU A 229 -11.15 -7.45 0.56
C LEU A 229 -12.27 -7.50 -0.47
N GLN A 230 -13.51 -7.32 -0.04
CA GLN A 230 -14.67 -7.03 -0.89
C GLN A 230 -14.91 -5.51 -0.93
N PRO A 231 -14.47 -4.79 -1.96
CA PRO A 231 -14.48 -3.33 -1.96
C PRO A 231 -15.89 -2.74 -1.88
N LYS A 232 -16.85 -3.32 -2.56
CA LYS A 232 -18.24 -2.88 -2.56
C LYS A 232 -18.88 -3.00 -1.18
N ALA A 233 -18.73 -4.16 -0.53
CA ALA A 233 -19.25 -4.38 0.82
C ALA A 233 -18.58 -3.44 1.83
N PHE A 234 -17.28 -3.26 1.74
CA PHE A 234 -16.50 -2.36 2.57
C PHE A 234 -16.95 -0.90 2.39
N SER A 235 -17.04 -0.42 1.14
CA SER A 235 -17.44 0.95 0.82
C SER A 235 -18.86 1.27 1.31
N GLN A 236 -19.81 0.38 1.08
CA GLN A 236 -21.20 0.56 1.53
C GLN A 236 -21.30 0.68 3.06
N ARG A 237 -20.55 -0.17 3.79
CA ARG A 237 -20.53 -0.14 5.25
C ARG A 237 -19.76 1.07 5.79
N LEU A 238 -18.64 1.43 5.14
CA LEU A 238 -17.90 2.64 5.49
C LEU A 238 -18.70 3.92 5.22
N ALA A 239 -19.48 3.97 4.15
CA ALA A 239 -20.38 5.09 3.87
C ALA A 239 -21.43 5.27 4.98
N ALA A 240 -22.00 4.17 5.49
CA ALA A 240 -22.92 4.21 6.62
C ALA A 240 -22.24 4.74 7.90
N LEU A 241 -21.00 4.33 8.18
CA LEU A 241 -20.21 4.86 9.30
C LEU A 241 -19.90 6.35 9.13
N ARG A 242 -19.50 6.79 7.95
CA ARG A 242 -19.22 8.21 7.63
C ARG A 242 -20.47 9.07 7.78
N ALA A 243 -21.62 8.60 7.31
CA ALA A 243 -22.90 9.29 7.47
C ALA A 243 -23.29 9.46 8.94
N ALA A 244 -23.02 8.44 9.78
CA ALA A 244 -23.29 8.50 11.22
C ALA A 244 -22.40 9.53 11.95
N VAL A 245 -21.20 9.85 11.44
CA VAL A 245 -20.31 10.88 11.99
C VAL A 245 -20.36 12.22 11.21
N GLY A 246 -21.36 12.39 10.32
CA GLY A 246 -21.56 13.63 9.57
C GLY A 246 -20.54 13.91 8.46
N SER A 247 -19.81 12.89 8.01
CA SER A 247 -18.83 13.01 6.94
C SER A 247 -19.44 12.56 5.60
N THR A 248 -19.38 13.41 4.58
CA THR A 248 -19.84 13.07 3.22
C THR A 248 -18.72 12.40 2.42
N PRO A 249 -19.02 11.37 1.58
CA PRO A 249 -18.06 10.79 0.65
C PRO A 249 -17.56 11.83 -0.35
N ALA A 250 -16.31 11.71 -0.78
CA ALA A 250 -15.81 12.51 -1.88
C ALA A 250 -16.58 12.17 -3.18
N PRO A 251 -16.95 13.15 -4.00
CA PRO A 251 -17.60 12.90 -5.27
C PRO A 251 -16.72 11.99 -6.17
N GLY A 252 -17.30 10.99 -6.83
CA GLY A 252 -16.59 10.06 -7.71
C GLY A 252 -15.96 8.84 -7.06
N GLU A 253 -15.86 8.77 -5.73
CA GLU A 253 -15.32 7.59 -5.00
C GLU A 253 -16.14 6.31 -5.28
N GLY A 254 -17.45 6.41 -5.51
CA GLY A 254 -18.35 5.28 -5.68
C GLY A 254 -18.19 4.52 -7.00
N THR A 255 -17.94 5.22 -8.09
CA THR A 255 -18.03 4.62 -9.44
C THR A 255 -16.93 3.61 -9.75
N MET A 256 -15.72 3.79 -9.23
CA MET A 256 -14.63 2.85 -9.44
C MET A 256 -14.74 1.63 -8.52
N ILE A 257 -15.09 1.86 -7.26
CA ILE A 257 -15.30 0.80 -6.25
C ILE A 257 -16.44 -0.14 -6.65
N GLU A 258 -17.50 0.39 -7.25
CA GLU A 258 -18.63 -0.42 -7.74
C GLU A 258 -18.25 -1.40 -8.84
N LYS A 259 -17.22 -1.09 -9.64
CA LYS A 259 -16.70 -1.97 -10.68
C LYS A 259 -15.77 -3.07 -10.13
N MET A 260 -15.25 -2.88 -8.90
CA MET A 260 -14.33 -3.83 -8.28
C MET A 260 -15.10 -4.97 -7.62
N ARG A 261 -14.82 -6.20 -8.03
CA ARG A 261 -15.38 -7.43 -7.43
C ARG A 261 -14.63 -7.82 -6.18
N CYS A 262 -13.30 -7.72 -6.22
CA CYS A 262 -12.41 -8.08 -5.11
C CYS A 262 -11.07 -7.37 -5.23
N ILE A 263 -10.37 -7.27 -4.09
CA ILE A 263 -8.96 -6.92 -4.01
C ILE A 263 -8.28 -8.03 -3.19
N THR A 264 -7.16 -8.54 -3.66
CA THR A 264 -6.31 -9.40 -2.85
C THR A 264 -4.86 -8.98 -3.01
N GLY A 265 -4.11 -9.05 -1.91
CA GLY A 265 -2.69 -8.84 -1.90
C GLY A 265 -1.97 -9.98 -1.20
N SER A 266 -0.74 -10.22 -1.58
CA SER A 266 0.14 -11.17 -0.93
C SER A 266 1.58 -10.67 -0.97
N MET A 267 2.34 -11.06 0.02
CA MET A 267 3.75 -10.71 0.19
C MET A 267 4.56 -12.00 0.32
N ARG A 268 5.72 -12.03 -0.32
CA ARG A 268 6.75 -13.06 -0.14
C ARG A 268 8.13 -12.43 -0.11
N PHE A 269 9.10 -13.17 0.37
CA PHE A 269 10.51 -12.78 0.27
C PHE A 269 11.19 -13.57 -0.85
N GLU A 270 12.02 -12.89 -1.62
CA GLU A 270 12.71 -13.48 -2.76
C GLU A 270 14.12 -12.88 -2.89
N ASN A 271 15.15 -13.70 -2.66
CA ASN A 271 16.55 -13.26 -2.72
C ASN A 271 16.85 -11.99 -1.90
N GLY A 272 16.35 -11.92 -0.67
CA GLY A 272 16.53 -10.77 0.22
C GLY A 272 15.56 -9.60 -0.05
N LYS A 273 14.76 -9.65 -1.10
CA LYS A 273 13.81 -8.60 -1.46
C LYS A 273 12.39 -8.95 -1.05
N ILE A 274 11.60 -7.94 -0.81
CA ILE A 274 10.16 -8.06 -0.66
C ILE A 274 9.52 -8.08 -2.06
N HIS A 275 8.63 -9.03 -2.30
CA HIS A 275 7.86 -9.15 -3.52
C HIS A 275 6.38 -9.15 -3.18
N ASP A 276 5.69 -8.07 -3.53
CA ASP A 276 4.26 -7.92 -3.36
C ASP A 276 3.52 -8.23 -4.66
N VAL A 277 2.39 -8.89 -4.52
CA VAL A 277 1.46 -9.16 -5.62
C VAL A 277 0.08 -8.65 -5.21
N LEU A 278 -0.48 -7.74 -5.98
CA LEU A 278 -1.81 -7.17 -5.78
C LEU A 278 -2.69 -7.52 -6.98
N PHE A 279 -3.86 -8.08 -6.73
CA PHE A 279 -4.87 -8.33 -7.75
C PHE A 279 -6.12 -7.50 -7.49
N LEU A 280 -6.56 -6.78 -8.51
CA LEU A 280 -7.78 -5.99 -8.55
C LEU A 280 -8.76 -6.66 -9.51
N GLY A 281 -9.71 -7.44 -9.00
CA GLY A 281 -10.72 -8.11 -9.80
C GLY A 281 -11.76 -7.10 -10.34
N MET A 282 -11.54 -6.61 -11.55
CA MET A 282 -12.40 -5.61 -12.20
C MET A 282 -12.28 -5.67 -13.72
N PRO A 283 -13.27 -5.18 -14.49
CA PRO A 283 -13.18 -5.10 -15.93
C PRO A 283 -12.01 -4.23 -16.40
N LYS A 284 -11.49 -4.50 -17.59
CA LYS A 284 -10.45 -3.70 -18.22
C LYS A 284 -10.98 -2.28 -18.48
N LEU A 285 -10.27 -1.27 -17.97
CA LEU A 285 -10.65 0.13 -18.09
C LEU A 285 -10.33 0.68 -19.49
N GLU A 286 -9.11 0.40 -19.96
CA GLU A 286 -8.61 0.88 -21.25
C GLU A 286 -8.63 -0.27 -22.27
N GLN A 287 -9.59 -0.25 -23.16
CA GLN A 287 -9.74 -1.30 -24.17
C GLN A 287 -8.74 -1.11 -25.32
N ASN A 288 -8.16 -2.22 -25.80
CA ASN A 288 -7.31 -2.30 -26.99
C ASN A 288 -6.01 -1.46 -26.98
N THR A 289 -5.51 -1.09 -25.79
CA THR A 289 -4.26 -0.34 -25.68
C THR A 289 -3.30 -1.08 -24.75
N THR A 290 -2.03 -1.08 -25.13
CA THR A 290 -0.91 -1.60 -24.33
C THR A 290 0.12 -0.52 -24.12
N LEU A 291 0.77 -0.54 -22.96
CA LEU A 291 1.82 0.38 -22.59
C LEU A 291 3.03 0.22 -23.52
N THR A 292 3.44 1.29 -24.18
CA THR A 292 4.60 1.29 -25.08
C THR A 292 5.89 1.74 -24.41
N ARG A 293 5.79 2.47 -23.31
CA ARG A 293 6.89 3.13 -22.61
C ARG A 293 7.68 4.07 -23.53
N SER A 294 6.97 4.84 -24.34
CA SER A 294 7.55 5.76 -25.33
C SER A 294 8.51 6.78 -24.69
N SER A 295 8.22 7.21 -23.46
CA SER A 295 9.04 8.14 -22.68
C SER A 295 10.36 7.54 -22.17
N LEU A 296 10.58 6.22 -22.27
CA LEU A 296 11.83 5.58 -21.83
C LEU A 296 13.04 6.09 -22.64
N SER A 297 12.85 6.49 -23.89
CA SER A 297 13.89 7.09 -24.73
C SER A 297 14.50 8.38 -24.13
N LEU A 298 13.80 9.05 -23.22
CA LEU A 298 14.27 10.26 -22.54
C LEU A 298 15.20 9.98 -21.37
N GLY A 299 15.23 8.73 -20.90
CA GLY A 299 16.01 8.31 -19.74
C GLY A 299 17.52 8.37 -19.98
N THR A 300 18.26 8.88 -19.00
CA THR A 300 19.72 8.99 -18.96
C THR A 300 20.31 8.02 -17.95
N LYS A 301 21.61 7.89 -17.91
CA LYS A 301 22.33 7.17 -16.83
C LYS A 301 22.10 7.76 -15.43
N GLU A 302 21.61 8.98 -15.35
CA GLU A 302 21.36 9.70 -14.10
C GLU A 302 19.87 9.72 -13.71
N THR A 303 19.06 8.98 -14.47
CA THR A 303 17.65 8.76 -14.15
C THR A 303 17.53 7.74 -13.02
N PHE A 304 17.11 8.23 -11.85
CA PHE A 304 16.86 7.35 -10.69
C PHE A 304 15.40 6.93 -10.58
N PHE A 305 14.47 7.64 -11.21
CA PHE A 305 13.05 7.30 -11.22
C PHE A 305 12.51 7.35 -12.65
N TYR A 306 11.77 6.33 -13.01
CA TYR A 306 11.03 6.25 -14.26
C TYR A 306 9.65 5.62 -14.01
N LEU A 307 8.62 6.24 -14.57
CA LEU A 307 7.25 5.75 -14.55
C LEU A 307 6.62 5.90 -15.93
N ALA A 308 5.90 4.89 -16.35
CA ALA A 308 5.01 4.95 -17.51
C ALA A 308 3.68 4.28 -17.17
N MET A 309 2.57 4.91 -17.53
CA MET A 309 1.25 4.38 -17.24
C MET A 309 0.24 4.77 -18.31
N LEU A 310 -0.76 3.92 -18.50
CA LEU A 310 -1.93 4.28 -19.30
C LEU A 310 -2.88 5.10 -18.41
N LEU A 311 -3.09 6.34 -18.79
CA LEU A 311 -3.98 7.26 -18.08
C LEU A 311 -4.81 8.04 -19.09
N ASN A 312 -6.03 7.58 -19.35
CA ASN A 312 -6.98 8.30 -20.19
C ASN A 312 -7.54 9.51 -19.43
N LEU A 313 -6.77 10.59 -19.40
CA LEU A 313 -7.18 11.84 -18.73
C LEU A 313 -8.48 12.39 -19.29
N GLY A 314 -8.70 12.28 -20.61
CA GLY A 314 -9.92 12.76 -21.26
C GLY A 314 -11.19 12.09 -20.72
N GLU A 315 -11.20 10.77 -20.57
CA GLU A 315 -12.35 10.05 -20.01
C GLU A 315 -12.53 10.26 -18.48
N ARG A 316 -11.48 10.72 -17.81
CA ARG A 316 -11.48 10.93 -16.35
C ARG A 316 -11.60 12.39 -15.93
N MET A 317 -11.66 13.32 -16.87
CA MET A 317 -11.71 14.75 -16.55
C MET A 317 -12.82 15.08 -15.54
N ASP A 318 -14.04 14.60 -15.74
CA ASP A 318 -15.15 14.86 -14.83
C ASP A 318 -14.94 14.23 -13.45
N THR A 319 -14.37 13.04 -13.41
CA THR A 319 -14.06 12.34 -12.15
C THR A 319 -12.91 13.03 -11.41
N LEU A 320 -11.88 13.49 -12.13
CA LEU A 320 -10.74 14.20 -11.54
C LEU A 320 -11.12 15.59 -11.05
N ASN A 321 -12.01 16.31 -11.75
CA ASN A 321 -12.58 17.57 -11.29
C ASN A 321 -13.29 17.43 -9.93
N GLN A 322 -13.90 16.26 -9.69
CA GLN A 322 -14.62 15.97 -8.47
C GLN A 322 -13.75 15.37 -7.36
N ALA A 323 -12.56 14.87 -7.69
CA ALA A 323 -11.68 14.25 -6.71
C ALA A 323 -11.06 15.30 -5.78
N ALA A 324 -11.21 15.12 -4.46
CA ALA A 324 -10.73 16.07 -3.44
C ALA A 324 -9.21 16.33 -3.52
N ALA A 325 -8.43 15.37 -4.03
CA ALA A 325 -6.99 15.53 -4.24
C ALA A 325 -6.65 16.59 -5.30
N PHE A 326 -7.57 16.87 -6.22
CA PHE A 326 -7.42 17.84 -7.31
C PHE A 326 -8.31 19.07 -7.13
N ALA A 327 -9.15 19.10 -6.10
CA ALA A 327 -10.08 20.21 -5.86
C ALA A 327 -9.38 21.58 -5.64
N GLY A 328 -8.08 21.57 -5.33
CA GLY A 328 -7.24 22.79 -5.26
C GLY A 328 -6.52 23.13 -6.57
N THR A 329 -6.57 22.24 -7.58
CA THR A 329 -5.97 22.52 -8.89
C THR A 329 -7.06 23.00 -9.83
N LYS A 330 -7.03 24.25 -10.23
CA LYS A 330 -7.97 24.86 -11.18
C LYS A 330 -7.83 24.29 -12.62
N ILE A 331 -6.90 23.37 -12.86
CA ILE A 331 -6.54 22.89 -14.21
C ILE A 331 -7.77 22.37 -14.97
N PHE A 332 -8.52 21.46 -14.40
CA PHE A 332 -9.65 20.84 -15.08
C PHE A 332 -10.85 21.77 -15.19
N GLN A 333 -11.07 22.62 -14.17
CA GLN A 333 -12.09 23.65 -14.24
C GLN A 333 -11.77 24.66 -15.32
N THR A 334 -10.52 25.10 -15.41
CA THR A 334 -10.00 25.98 -16.46
C THR A 334 -10.21 25.43 -17.86
N LEU A 335 -9.96 24.13 -18.07
CA LEU A 335 -10.21 23.47 -19.35
C LEU A 335 -11.70 23.53 -19.71
N SER A 336 -12.57 23.22 -18.75
CA SER A 336 -14.03 23.30 -18.94
C SER A 336 -14.49 24.73 -19.26
N ASP A 337 -14.00 25.71 -18.51
CA ASP A 337 -14.34 27.14 -18.67
C ASP A 337 -13.82 27.67 -20.03
N SER A 338 -12.75 27.10 -20.56
CA SER A 338 -12.19 27.42 -21.88
C SER A 338 -12.89 26.66 -23.02
N GLY A 339 -13.95 25.89 -22.73
CA GLY A 339 -14.69 25.10 -23.72
C GLY A 339 -13.94 23.87 -24.24
N ILE A 340 -12.85 23.47 -23.59
CA ILE A 340 -12.07 22.28 -23.95
C ILE A 340 -12.75 21.04 -23.38
N THR A 341 -13.16 20.16 -24.25
CA THR A 341 -13.87 18.94 -23.92
C THR A 341 -12.93 17.74 -23.73
N ALA A 342 -13.42 16.68 -23.11
CA ALA A 342 -12.74 15.39 -23.04
C ALA A 342 -12.38 14.84 -24.44
N ALA A 343 -13.21 15.11 -25.45
CA ALA A 343 -12.95 14.70 -26.82
C ALA A 343 -11.77 15.47 -27.46
N ASP A 344 -11.64 16.76 -27.16
CA ASP A 344 -10.52 17.58 -27.63
C ASP A 344 -9.21 17.12 -27.01
N TRP A 345 -9.22 16.81 -25.70
CA TRP A 345 -8.07 16.24 -25.03
C TRP A 345 -7.63 14.91 -25.66
N LYS A 346 -8.59 14.01 -25.89
CA LYS A 346 -8.34 12.68 -26.49
C LYS A 346 -7.83 12.79 -27.93
N ALA A 347 -8.26 13.81 -28.66
CA ALA A 347 -7.77 14.06 -30.04
C ALA A 347 -6.35 14.67 -30.04
N ALA A 348 -6.03 15.49 -29.05
CA ALA A 348 -4.75 16.18 -28.94
C ALA A 348 -3.63 15.29 -28.42
N PHE A 349 -3.94 14.44 -27.42
CA PHE A 349 -2.95 13.68 -26.68
C PHE A 349 -3.22 12.18 -26.68
N GLY A 350 -2.12 11.41 -26.63
CA GLY A 350 -2.17 9.98 -26.35
C GLY A 350 -2.51 9.71 -24.88
N ILE A 351 -2.78 8.44 -24.58
CA ILE A 351 -3.19 8.00 -23.22
C ILE A 351 -2.03 7.52 -22.34
N GLU A 352 -0.79 7.54 -22.84
CA GLU A 352 0.38 7.17 -22.07
C GLU A 352 0.97 8.39 -21.37
N LEU A 353 1.02 8.34 -20.04
CA LEU A 353 1.74 9.30 -19.22
C LEU A 353 3.11 8.73 -18.88
N GLY A 354 4.18 9.50 -19.14
CA GLY A 354 5.54 9.22 -18.68
C GLY A 354 5.97 10.21 -17.59
N SER A 355 6.77 9.75 -16.64
CA SER A 355 7.46 10.63 -15.69
C SER A 355 8.87 10.12 -15.46
N LEU A 356 9.83 11.05 -15.39
CA LEU A 356 11.24 10.75 -15.13
C LEU A 356 11.79 11.74 -14.10
N ALA A 357 12.66 11.26 -13.24
CA ALA A 357 13.48 12.12 -12.39
C ALA A 357 14.95 11.79 -12.60
N ASN A 358 15.70 12.83 -12.98
CA ASN A 358 17.14 12.76 -13.18
C ASN A 358 17.84 13.51 -12.06
N TRP A 359 18.96 12.98 -11.57
CA TRP A 359 19.76 13.68 -10.56
C TRP A 359 21.25 13.65 -10.95
N PRO A 360 21.70 14.62 -11.77
CA PRO A 360 23.12 14.76 -12.12
C PRO A 360 24.01 14.96 -10.89
N SER A 361 25.27 14.50 -10.98
CA SER A 361 26.19 14.58 -9.85
C SER A 361 26.62 16.00 -9.48
N ASP A 362 26.53 16.90 -10.42
CA ASP A 362 26.83 18.32 -10.29
C ASP A 362 25.61 19.18 -9.90
N SER A 363 24.42 18.56 -9.78
CA SER A 363 23.20 19.24 -9.36
C SER A 363 22.87 18.99 -7.89
N HIS A 364 22.49 20.04 -7.16
CA HIS A 364 21.99 19.92 -5.79
C HIS A 364 20.58 19.31 -5.70
N TRP A 365 19.78 19.46 -6.75
CA TRP A 365 18.38 19.05 -6.79
C TRP A 365 18.07 18.19 -8.02
N PRO A 366 17.16 17.24 -7.89
CA PRO A 366 16.71 16.47 -9.04
C PRO A 366 15.88 17.32 -9.99
N SER A 367 15.93 17.01 -11.28
CA SER A 367 14.98 17.48 -12.27
C SER A 367 13.84 16.47 -12.40
N LEU A 368 12.62 16.96 -12.48
CA LEU A 368 11.42 16.15 -12.71
C LEU A 368 10.82 16.49 -14.06
N LEU A 369 10.51 15.48 -14.83
CA LEU A 369 9.88 15.58 -16.15
C LEU A 369 8.58 14.78 -16.17
N VAL A 370 7.57 15.34 -16.82
CA VAL A 370 6.30 14.66 -17.15
C VAL A 370 6.10 14.75 -18.64
N THR A 371 5.65 13.66 -19.26
CA THR A 371 5.54 13.57 -20.70
C THR A 371 4.20 12.97 -21.13
N VAL A 372 3.66 13.47 -22.22
CA VAL A 372 2.46 12.93 -22.85
C VAL A 372 2.69 12.90 -24.38
N PRO A 373 2.43 11.80 -25.08
CA PRO A 373 2.48 11.78 -26.54
C PRO A 373 1.47 12.76 -27.14
N VAL A 374 1.85 13.45 -28.21
CA VAL A 374 0.99 14.34 -28.97
C VAL A 374 0.47 13.60 -30.21
N THR A 375 -0.83 13.66 -30.42
CA THR A 375 -1.53 13.05 -31.57
C THR A 375 -1.92 14.10 -32.60
N ASP A 376 -2.35 15.29 -32.14
CA ASP A 376 -2.66 16.46 -32.96
C ASP A 376 -2.00 17.70 -32.34
N ALA A 377 -0.95 18.17 -32.99
CA ALA A 377 -0.15 19.29 -32.50
C ALA A 377 -0.94 20.60 -32.38
N THR A 378 -1.88 20.83 -33.32
CA THR A 378 -2.70 22.06 -33.34
C THR A 378 -3.64 22.09 -32.14
N LYS A 379 -4.35 21.00 -31.89
CA LYS A 379 -5.22 20.89 -30.72
C LYS A 379 -4.44 20.90 -29.42
N ALA A 380 -3.30 20.20 -29.35
CA ALA A 380 -2.43 20.20 -28.18
C ALA A 380 -1.97 21.62 -27.84
N GLN A 381 -1.59 22.39 -28.84
CA GLN A 381 -1.21 23.78 -28.65
C GLN A 381 -2.37 24.63 -28.10
N GLN A 382 -3.57 24.51 -28.67
CA GLN A 382 -4.76 25.23 -28.18
C GLN A 382 -5.05 24.94 -26.72
N ILE A 383 -4.94 23.65 -26.32
CA ILE A 383 -5.14 23.22 -24.93
C ILE A 383 -4.08 23.81 -24.01
N VAL A 384 -2.80 23.74 -24.39
CA VAL A 384 -1.70 24.29 -23.59
C VAL A 384 -1.85 25.81 -23.43
N GLU A 385 -2.11 26.53 -24.53
CA GLU A 385 -2.29 27.99 -24.47
C GLU A 385 -3.49 28.41 -23.63
N ALA A 386 -4.59 27.64 -23.66
CA ALA A 386 -5.75 27.89 -22.81
C ALA A 386 -5.42 27.70 -21.32
N LEU A 387 -4.69 26.63 -20.98
CA LEU A 387 -4.24 26.36 -19.61
C LEU A 387 -3.32 27.48 -19.09
N LEU A 388 -2.36 27.92 -19.90
CA LEU A 388 -1.41 28.95 -19.52
C LEU A 388 -2.07 30.33 -19.37
N LYS A 389 -3.05 30.63 -20.23
CA LYS A 389 -3.80 31.90 -20.19
C LYS A 389 -4.70 32.02 -18.96
N ALA A 390 -5.17 30.92 -18.44
CA ALA A 390 -6.06 30.91 -17.27
C ALA A 390 -5.30 31.05 -15.93
N GLU A 391 -3.99 30.93 -15.92
CA GLU A 391 -3.18 31.32 -14.77
C GLU A 391 -3.17 32.86 -14.63
N GLU A 392 -3.80 33.37 -13.57
CA GLU A 392 -4.01 34.81 -13.33
C GLU A 392 -2.70 35.62 -13.26
N ASP A 393 -1.58 34.97 -12.97
CA ASP A 393 -0.27 35.62 -12.81
C ASP A 393 0.45 36.00 -14.12
N GLY A 394 -0.07 35.60 -15.28
CA GLY A 394 0.28 36.12 -16.61
C GLY A 394 1.76 36.08 -17.05
N SER A 395 2.62 35.36 -16.35
CA SER A 395 4.09 35.47 -16.48
C SER A 395 4.74 34.39 -17.38
N TRP A 396 3.93 33.66 -18.18
CA TRP A 396 4.46 32.70 -19.13
C TRP A 396 5.01 33.37 -20.37
N THR A 397 6.26 33.08 -20.72
CA THR A 397 6.89 33.53 -21.95
C THR A 397 6.96 32.40 -22.96
N ALA A 398 6.52 32.66 -24.19
CA ALA A 398 6.57 31.69 -25.28
C ALA A 398 7.78 31.97 -26.18
N THR A 399 8.52 30.93 -26.52
CA THR A 399 9.63 30.99 -27.49
C THR A 399 9.52 29.77 -28.44
N GLU A 400 9.97 29.92 -29.66
CA GLU A 400 10.02 28.83 -30.64
C GLU A 400 11.46 28.57 -31.05
N LYS A 401 11.87 27.29 -31.05
CA LYS A 401 13.21 26.85 -31.40
C LYS A 401 13.16 25.50 -32.11
N ASN A 402 13.64 25.46 -33.32
CA ASN A 402 13.71 24.20 -34.11
C ASN A 402 12.34 23.46 -34.27
N GLY A 403 11.25 24.20 -34.46
CA GLY A 403 9.89 23.61 -34.57
C GLY A 403 9.31 23.09 -33.26
N VAL A 404 9.90 23.46 -32.10
CA VAL A 404 9.38 23.19 -30.78
C VAL A 404 8.99 24.50 -30.12
N ARG A 405 7.79 24.56 -29.56
CA ARG A 405 7.36 25.69 -28.71
C ARG A 405 7.67 25.43 -27.26
N TYR A 406 8.30 26.42 -26.64
CA TYR A 406 8.66 26.41 -25.24
C TYR A 406 7.87 27.50 -24.53
N PHE A 407 7.26 27.16 -23.42
CA PHE A 407 6.57 28.06 -22.51
C PHE A 407 7.28 27.97 -21.17
N SER A 408 7.81 29.09 -20.67
CA SER A 408 8.54 29.13 -19.38
C SER A 408 7.97 30.21 -18.48
N LYS A 409 7.84 29.92 -17.20
CA LYS A 409 7.38 30.87 -16.18
C LYS A 409 8.53 31.15 -15.23
N GLN A 410 8.94 32.42 -15.12
CA GLN A 410 9.88 32.81 -14.07
C GLN A 410 9.19 32.75 -12.70
N SER A 411 9.71 31.92 -11.82
CA SER A 411 9.25 31.88 -10.44
C SER A 411 9.77 33.08 -9.68
N ALA A 412 8.96 33.67 -8.80
CA ALA A 412 9.43 34.64 -7.81
C ALA A 412 10.54 34.00 -6.98
N ALA A 413 11.50 34.80 -6.54
CA ALA A 413 12.69 34.36 -5.80
C ALA A 413 12.33 33.38 -4.68
N SER A 414 12.66 32.12 -4.88
CA SER A 414 12.51 31.04 -3.89
C SER A 414 13.90 30.48 -3.58
N PHE A 415 14.01 29.79 -2.46
CA PHE A 415 15.25 29.13 -2.03
C PHE A 415 15.77 28.10 -3.07
N VAL A 416 14.86 27.56 -3.88
CA VAL A 416 15.16 26.74 -5.06
C VAL A 416 14.66 27.49 -6.28
N ALA A 417 15.54 27.77 -7.24
CA ALA A 417 15.16 28.40 -8.50
C ALA A 417 14.38 27.41 -9.36
N ILE A 418 13.05 27.45 -9.28
CA ILE A 418 12.16 26.65 -10.11
C ILE A 418 11.67 27.52 -11.26
N THR A 419 11.91 27.09 -12.48
CA THR A 419 11.40 27.73 -13.70
C THR A 419 10.57 26.71 -14.47
N PRO A 420 9.27 26.52 -14.11
CA PRO A 420 8.42 25.58 -14.80
C PRO A 420 8.46 25.83 -16.30
N THR A 421 8.68 24.78 -17.07
CA THR A 421 8.84 24.88 -18.52
C THR A 421 8.06 23.76 -19.19
N ILE A 422 7.33 24.09 -20.23
CA ILE A 422 6.60 23.15 -21.09
C ILE A 422 7.19 23.26 -22.50
N ALA A 423 7.56 22.15 -23.09
CA ALA A 423 7.97 22.06 -24.49
C ALA A 423 6.93 21.24 -25.26
N LEU A 424 6.44 21.75 -26.36
CA LEU A 424 5.47 21.12 -27.24
C LEU A 424 6.05 20.96 -28.64
N SER A 425 6.10 19.70 -29.09
CA SER A 425 6.42 19.32 -30.47
C SER A 425 5.21 18.66 -31.15
N ASP A 426 5.38 18.23 -32.38
CA ASP A 426 4.39 17.44 -33.11
C ASP A 426 4.19 16.01 -32.62
N ARG A 427 5.08 15.52 -31.73
CA ARG A 427 5.11 14.11 -31.26
C ARG A 427 4.94 13.95 -29.76
N ILE A 428 5.41 14.93 -28.97
CA ILE A 428 5.45 14.82 -27.51
C ILE A 428 5.35 16.20 -26.86
N LEU A 429 4.64 16.24 -25.75
CA LEU A 429 4.68 17.31 -24.77
C LEU A 429 5.57 16.87 -23.62
N ILE A 430 6.51 17.72 -23.20
CA ILE A 430 7.38 17.54 -22.04
C ILE A 430 7.18 18.73 -21.11
N ALA A 431 6.82 18.50 -19.86
CA ALA A 431 6.78 19.51 -18.81
C ALA A 431 7.84 19.20 -17.76
N GLY A 432 8.51 20.21 -17.25
CA GLY A 432 9.57 20.05 -16.24
C GLY A 432 9.74 21.28 -15.37
N LEU A 433 10.63 21.16 -14.36
CA LEU A 433 10.87 22.21 -13.36
C LEU A 433 11.97 23.19 -13.77
N ASP A 434 12.72 22.89 -14.82
CA ASP A 434 13.77 23.74 -15.34
C ASP A 434 13.89 23.65 -16.88
N PRO A 435 14.24 24.78 -17.56
CA PRO A 435 14.30 24.83 -19.02
C PRO A 435 15.38 23.93 -19.63
N ALA A 436 16.53 23.77 -18.96
CA ALA A 436 17.67 23.02 -19.50
C ALA A 436 17.34 21.53 -19.61
N SER A 437 16.77 20.94 -18.54
CA SER A 437 16.32 19.53 -18.53
C SER A 437 15.23 19.27 -19.57
N VAL A 438 14.29 20.22 -19.76
CA VAL A 438 13.22 20.09 -20.76
C VAL A 438 13.80 20.18 -22.18
N GLU A 439 14.67 21.12 -22.47
CA GLU A 439 15.32 21.26 -23.79
C GLU A 439 16.16 20.04 -24.13
N GLU A 440 16.95 19.55 -23.18
CA GLU A 440 17.78 18.37 -23.37
C GLU A 440 16.94 17.10 -23.60
N SER A 441 15.85 16.94 -22.87
CA SER A 441 14.93 15.82 -23.04
C SER A 441 14.18 15.91 -24.39
N MET A 442 13.84 17.12 -24.83
CA MET A 442 13.25 17.33 -26.15
C MET A 442 14.23 16.96 -27.28
N LYS A 443 15.53 17.19 -27.13
CA LYS A 443 16.55 16.71 -28.10
C LYS A 443 16.61 15.19 -28.11
N ARG A 444 16.61 14.55 -26.94
CA ARG A 444 16.60 13.08 -26.83
C ARG A 444 15.36 12.43 -27.40
N SER A 445 14.19 13.08 -27.32
CA SER A 445 12.94 12.54 -27.87
C SER A 445 12.98 12.30 -29.39
N ARG A 446 13.94 12.89 -30.10
CA ARG A 446 14.18 12.69 -31.52
C ARG A 446 15.09 11.49 -31.83
N GLY A 447 15.79 10.98 -30.81
CA GLY A 447 16.65 9.81 -30.91
C GLY A 447 15.92 8.50 -30.59
N ASN A 448 16.53 7.37 -30.94
CA ASN A 448 16.00 6.04 -30.67
C ASN A 448 16.76 5.30 -29.57
N SER A 449 17.76 5.92 -28.93
CA SER A 449 18.57 5.32 -27.88
C SER A 449 18.17 5.86 -26.50
N SER A 450 18.21 5.01 -25.48
CA SER A 450 17.97 5.37 -24.10
C SER A 450 19.10 4.83 -23.23
N GLU A 451 19.87 5.73 -22.62
CA GLU A 451 20.94 5.34 -21.70
C GLU A 451 20.39 4.56 -20.49
N LEU A 452 19.19 4.94 -20.01
CA LEU A 452 18.52 4.19 -18.94
C LEU A 452 18.18 2.77 -19.39
N ALA A 453 17.54 2.62 -20.56
CA ALA A 453 17.15 1.31 -21.08
C ALA A 453 18.37 0.41 -21.34
N ASP A 454 19.54 1.00 -21.64
CA ASP A 454 20.79 0.29 -21.86
C ASP A 454 21.56 -0.05 -20.58
N SER A 455 21.21 0.59 -19.48
CA SER A 455 21.79 0.33 -18.16
C SER A 455 21.57 -1.11 -17.71
N GLN A 456 22.64 -1.75 -17.22
CA GLN A 456 22.57 -3.13 -16.69
C GLN A 456 21.67 -3.21 -15.45
N THR A 457 21.69 -2.19 -14.60
CA THR A 457 20.85 -2.10 -13.40
C THR A 457 19.36 -2.08 -13.76
N TYR A 458 18.99 -1.23 -14.73
CA TYR A 458 17.61 -1.16 -15.22
C TYR A 458 17.17 -2.48 -15.88
N LYS A 459 18.01 -3.05 -16.77
CA LYS A 459 17.70 -4.32 -17.46
C LYS A 459 17.48 -5.45 -16.45
N ALA A 460 18.41 -5.60 -15.50
CA ALA A 460 18.30 -6.63 -14.46
C ALA A 460 17.02 -6.47 -13.62
N ALA A 461 16.71 -5.23 -13.20
CA ALA A 461 15.50 -4.95 -12.43
C ALA A 461 14.22 -5.19 -13.26
N ALA A 462 14.16 -4.71 -14.50
CA ALA A 462 12.99 -4.85 -15.37
C ALA A 462 12.67 -6.33 -15.72
N HIS A 463 13.67 -7.21 -15.67
CA HIS A 463 13.48 -8.65 -15.91
C HIS A 463 12.94 -9.42 -14.69
N LEU A 464 12.90 -8.82 -13.51
CA LEU A 464 12.37 -9.47 -12.30
C LEU A 464 10.86 -9.66 -12.35
N LEU A 465 10.15 -8.86 -13.16
CA LEU A 465 8.70 -8.86 -13.24
C LEU A 465 8.21 -9.16 -14.67
N PRO A 466 6.98 -9.66 -14.80
CA PRO A 466 6.35 -9.84 -16.10
C PRO A 466 6.23 -8.51 -16.88
N ALA A 467 6.19 -8.61 -18.20
CA ALA A 467 6.06 -7.45 -19.08
C ALA A 467 4.78 -6.65 -18.75
N PRO A 468 4.91 -5.33 -18.52
CA PRO A 468 3.78 -4.47 -18.19
C PRO A 468 2.87 -4.25 -19.39
N THR A 469 1.56 -4.16 -19.16
CA THR A 469 0.59 -3.72 -20.18
C THR A 469 -0.09 -2.40 -19.84
N ASN A 470 -0.08 -1.99 -18.57
CA ASN A 470 -0.82 -0.83 -18.10
C ASN A 470 0.02 0.17 -17.29
N PHE A 471 0.97 -0.33 -16.52
CA PHE A 471 1.80 0.47 -15.63
C PHE A 471 3.17 -0.17 -15.47
N PHE A 472 4.20 0.66 -15.44
CA PHE A 472 5.56 0.28 -15.07
C PHE A 472 6.22 1.41 -14.30
N ALA A 473 6.93 1.07 -13.23
CA ALA A 473 7.76 2.02 -12.49
C ALA A 473 9.10 1.38 -12.11
N TYR A 474 10.11 2.21 -12.10
CA TYR A 474 11.49 1.88 -11.70
C TYR A 474 12.01 2.97 -10.79
N LEU A 475 12.65 2.59 -9.69
CA LEU A 475 13.30 3.50 -8.76
C LEU A 475 14.66 2.92 -8.36
N ASP A 476 15.73 3.59 -8.75
CA ASP A 476 17.10 3.24 -8.32
C ASP A 476 17.37 3.79 -6.93
N MET A 477 17.20 2.94 -5.93
CA MET A 477 17.39 3.31 -4.52
C MET A 477 18.84 3.62 -4.18
N VAL A 478 19.79 2.99 -4.86
CA VAL A 478 21.23 3.25 -4.64
C VAL A 478 21.58 4.65 -5.13
N GLN A 479 21.15 4.99 -6.34
CA GLN A 479 21.39 6.31 -6.91
C GLN A 479 20.64 7.39 -6.12
N LEU A 480 19.36 7.17 -5.82
CA LEU A 480 18.55 8.10 -5.00
C LEU A 480 19.22 8.37 -3.65
N TYR A 481 19.58 7.32 -2.91
CA TYR A 481 20.20 7.50 -1.60
C TYR A 481 21.54 8.21 -1.68
N SER A 482 22.40 7.83 -2.63
CA SER A 482 23.72 8.46 -2.80
C SER A 482 23.62 9.96 -3.10
N ARG A 483 22.63 10.37 -3.92
CA ARG A 483 22.38 11.79 -4.23
C ARG A 483 21.77 12.54 -3.04
N LEU A 484 20.80 11.91 -2.35
CA LEU A 484 20.23 12.45 -1.12
C LEU A 484 21.30 12.67 -0.06
N ASP A 485 22.17 11.70 0.17
CA ASP A 485 23.24 11.81 1.16
C ASP A 485 24.21 12.94 0.80
N ALA A 486 24.68 13.01 -0.45
CA ALA A 486 25.58 14.04 -0.91
C ALA A 486 25.00 15.45 -0.77
N SER A 487 23.69 15.61 -1.02
CA SER A 487 23.02 16.91 -0.95
C SER A 487 22.59 17.29 0.48
N LEU A 488 22.02 16.34 1.24
CA LEU A 488 21.40 16.64 2.53
C LEU A 488 22.35 16.50 3.72
N ARG A 489 23.39 15.66 3.67
CA ARG A 489 24.33 15.49 4.78
C ARG A 489 24.99 16.80 5.20
N PRO A 490 25.52 17.65 4.29
CA PRO A 490 26.08 18.96 4.68
C PRO A 490 25.03 19.89 5.32
N MET A 491 23.81 19.87 4.79
CA MET A 491 22.70 20.67 5.33
C MET A 491 22.28 20.21 6.73
N LEU A 492 22.23 18.91 6.98
CA LEU A 492 21.91 18.34 8.30
C LEU A 492 23.00 18.67 9.33
N LEU A 493 24.27 18.63 8.94
CA LEU A 493 25.40 19.02 9.80
C LEU A 493 25.29 20.49 10.19
N MET A 494 25.01 21.37 9.23
CA MET A 494 24.77 22.79 9.50
C MET A 494 23.53 23.01 10.37
N ALA A 495 22.41 22.38 10.03
CA ALA A 495 21.17 22.52 10.77
C ALA A 495 21.34 22.08 12.24
N ALA A 496 22.05 20.99 12.50
CA ALA A 496 22.33 20.52 13.86
C ALA A 496 23.26 21.48 14.63
N ALA A 497 24.14 22.20 13.95
CA ALA A 497 25.01 23.21 14.60
C ALA A 497 24.23 24.44 15.04
N PHE A 498 23.20 24.85 14.30
CA PHE A 498 22.49 26.11 14.52
C PHE A 498 21.07 25.99 15.07
N VAL A 499 20.45 24.78 14.95
CA VAL A 499 19.05 24.53 15.36
C VAL A 499 19.01 23.51 16.50
N PRO A 500 18.83 23.97 17.78
CA PRO A 500 18.83 23.06 18.94
C PRO A 500 17.82 21.92 18.86
N ALA A 501 16.66 22.13 18.24
CA ALA A 501 15.66 21.10 18.04
C ALA A 501 16.15 19.95 17.14
N VAL A 502 16.94 20.24 16.11
CA VAL A 502 17.56 19.24 15.24
C VAL A 502 18.66 18.51 16.01
N ALA A 503 19.54 19.24 16.68
CA ALA A 503 20.58 18.66 17.54
C ALA A 503 20.00 17.80 18.68
N GLY A 504 18.82 18.16 19.20
CA GLY A 504 18.10 17.35 20.20
C GLY A 504 17.55 16.04 19.66
N SER A 505 17.15 15.99 18.39
CA SER A 505 16.44 14.87 17.78
C SER A 505 17.35 13.86 17.09
N ILE A 506 18.45 14.32 16.47
CA ILE A 506 19.39 13.48 15.73
C ILE A 506 20.84 13.82 16.11
N ASP A 507 21.73 12.86 15.94
CA ASP A 507 23.18 13.08 16.01
C ASP A 507 23.78 12.91 14.61
N PRO A 508 24.01 14.01 13.87
CA PRO A 508 24.46 13.92 12.49
C PRO A 508 25.92 13.42 12.36
N THR A 509 26.70 13.42 13.46
CA THR A 509 28.05 12.85 13.45
C THR A 509 28.04 11.32 13.39
N LYS A 510 26.90 10.71 13.72
CA LYS A 510 26.66 9.27 13.69
C LYS A 510 25.94 8.79 12.42
N LEU A 511 25.70 9.70 11.46
CA LEU A 511 25.15 9.28 10.17
C LEU A 511 26.02 8.19 9.54
N PRO A 512 25.46 7.01 9.21
CA PRO A 512 26.22 5.92 8.60
C PRO A 512 26.88 6.39 7.30
N ALA A 513 28.04 5.81 6.98
CA ALA A 513 28.67 6.02 5.68
C ALA A 513 27.73 5.53 4.56
N PRO A 514 27.67 6.21 3.40
CA PRO A 514 26.76 5.85 2.31
C PRO A 514 26.88 4.39 1.89
N GLU A 515 28.08 3.82 1.88
CA GLU A 515 28.36 2.45 1.48
C GLU A 515 27.73 1.41 2.43
N VAL A 516 27.59 1.75 3.72
CA VAL A 516 26.93 0.89 4.71
C VAL A 516 25.44 0.73 4.38
N ILE A 517 24.83 1.77 3.83
CA ILE A 517 23.42 1.76 3.47
C ILE A 517 23.20 1.19 2.07
N THR A 518 23.99 1.67 1.10
CA THR A 518 23.76 1.32 -0.32
C THR A 518 24.01 -0.15 -0.63
N LYS A 519 24.86 -0.86 0.14
CA LYS A 519 25.05 -2.31 -0.04
C LYS A 519 23.80 -3.16 0.21
N HIS A 520 22.81 -2.62 0.95
CA HIS A 520 21.53 -3.26 1.22
C HIS A 520 20.39 -2.70 0.34
N LEU A 521 20.70 -1.77 -0.54
CA LEU A 521 19.74 -1.20 -1.46
C LEU A 521 19.83 -1.87 -2.83
N SER A 522 18.70 -2.03 -3.46
CA SER A 522 18.57 -2.46 -4.84
C SER A 522 17.44 -1.67 -5.50
N PRO A 523 17.33 -1.64 -6.83
CA PRO A 523 16.20 -1.01 -7.46
C PRO A 523 14.86 -1.59 -7.02
N ILE A 524 13.86 -0.71 -6.91
CA ILE A 524 12.46 -1.09 -6.79
C ILE A 524 11.87 -1.06 -8.20
N VAL A 525 11.19 -2.12 -8.58
CA VAL A 525 10.47 -2.19 -9.84
C VAL A 525 9.03 -2.63 -9.57
N SER A 526 8.10 -2.03 -10.30
CA SER A 526 6.69 -2.41 -10.25
C SER A 526 6.12 -2.47 -11.65
N SER A 527 5.29 -3.47 -11.90
CA SER A 527 4.60 -3.65 -13.17
C SER A 527 3.13 -4.01 -12.96
N GLN A 528 2.28 -3.58 -13.87
CA GLN A 528 0.88 -3.97 -13.88
C GLN A 528 0.48 -4.49 -15.25
N ARG A 529 -0.26 -5.61 -15.26
CA ARG A 529 -0.86 -6.18 -16.45
C ARG A 529 -2.33 -6.54 -16.20
N TYR A 530 -3.09 -6.61 -17.27
CA TYR A 530 -4.45 -7.14 -17.23
C TYR A 530 -4.44 -8.62 -17.64
N ASP A 531 -5.01 -9.51 -16.84
CA ASP A 531 -4.99 -10.97 -17.06
C ASP A 531 -6.32 -11.54 -17.58
N GLY A 532 -7.22 -10.70 -18.09
CA GLY A 532 -8.53 -11.08 -18.58
C GLY A 532 -9.65 -10.98 -17.54
N ASP A 533 -9.34 -11.03 -16.25
CA ASP A 533 -10.31 -11.03 -15.14
C ASP A 533 -10.09 -9.87 -14.16
N GLY A 534 -8.90 -9.26 -14.22
CA GLY A 534 -8.53 -8.12 -13.41
C GLY A 534 -7.12 -7.62 -13.69
N TYR A 535 -6.71 -6.61 -12.91
CA TYR A 535 -5.36 -6.06 -12.95
C TYR A 535 -4.49 -6.78 -11.93
N MET A 536 -3.38 -7.31 -12.40
CA MET A 536 -2.32 -7.89 -11.58
C MET A 536 -1.18 -6.88 -11.51
N ALA A 537 -0.91 -6.35 -10.33
CA ALA A 537 0.25 -5.51 -10.05
C ALA A 537 1.26 -6.31 -9.23
N GLU A 538 2.51 -6.22 -9.61
CA GLU A 538 3.63 -6.86 -8.91
C GLU A 538 4.71 -5.80 -8.64
N SER A 539 5.28 -5.83 -7.44
CA SER A 539 6.35 -4.92 -7.03
C SER A 539 7.43 -5.68 -6.28
N ILE A 540 8.71 -5.45 -6.62
CA ILE A 540 9.85 -6.10 -5.97
C ILE A 540 10.96 -5.09 -5.67
N GLY A 541 11.56 -5.21 -4.49
CA GLY A 541 12.67 -4.37 -4.03
C GLY A 541 13.00 -4.59 -2.56
N PRO A 542 13.92 -3.78 -1.98
CA PRO A 542 14.17 -3.78 -0.52
C PRO A 542 12.90 -3.43 0.28
N ILE A 543 12.11 -2.53 -0.26
CA ILE A 543 10.72 -2.22 0.04
C ILE A 543 9.98 -2.13 -1.29
N THR A 544 8.65 -2.21 -1.31
CA THR A 544 7.88 -2.15 -2.55
C THR A 544 7.20 -0.81 -2.73
N LEU A 545 6.81 -0.47 -3.97
CA LEU A 545 6.04 0.74 -4.23
C LEU A 545 4.66 0.71 -3.58
N ASP A 546 4.05 -0.47 -3.46
CA ASP A 546 2.76 -0.65 -2.79
C ASP A 546 2.88 -0.33 -1.30
N GLN A 547 3.95 -0.78 -0.64
CA GLN A 547 4.25 -0.47 0.76
C GLN A 547 4.54 1.02 0.97
N LEU A 548 5.28 1.66 0.06
CA LEU A 548 5.52 3.11 0.09
C LEU A 548 4.21 3.89 -0.04
N GLY A 549 3.32 3.48 -0.95
CA GLY A 549 2.01 4.10 -1.14
C GLY A 549 1.11 3.97 0.10
N ILE A 550 1.04 2.78 0.69
CA ILE A 550 0.30 2.52 1.93
C ILE A 550 0.91 3.33 3.09
N GLY A 551 2.22 3.33 3.23
CA GLY A 551 2.94 4.10 4.25
C GLY A 551 2.64 5.60 4.15
N ALA A 552 2.69 6.17 2.95
CA ALA A 552 2.36 7.57 2.71
C ALA A 552 0.90 7.91 3.04
N ALA A 553 -0.05 7.03 2.69
CA ALA A 553 -1.46 7.19 3.02
C ALA A 553 -1.73 7.14 4.53
N ILE A 554 -1.06 6.24 5.25
CA ILE A 554 -1.14 6.15 6.70
C ILE A 554 -0.57 7.41 7.35
N PHE A 555 0.63 7.85 6.95
CA PHE A 555 1.28 9.05 7.48
C PHE A 555 0.42 10.31 7.26
N SER A 556 -0.16 10.48 6.09
CA SER A 556 -1.03 11.62 5.78
C SER A 556 -2.31 11.62 6.62
N SER A 557 -2.91 10.46 6.86
CA SER A 557 -4.12 10.33 7.69
C SER A 557 -3.83 10.59 9.18
N PHE A 558 -2.71 10.09 9.72
CA PHE A 558 -2.28 10.38 11.09
C PHE A 558 -1.89 11.85 11.28
N GLY A 559 -1.18 12.45 10.30
CA GLY A 559 -0.83 13.86 10.31
C GLY A 559 -2.06 14.76 10.34
N ALA A 560 -3.07 14.46 9.52
CA ALA A 560 -4.33 15.17 9.49
C ALA A 560 -5.15 15.00 10.80
N ALA A 561 -5.15 13.81 11.38
CA ALA A 561 -5.80 13.55 12.67
C ALA A 561 -5.11 14.28 13.82
N ALA A 562 -3.77 14.27 13.86
CA ALA A 562 -2.98 14.97 14.87
C ALA A 562 -3.12 16.50 14.77
N ALA A 563 -3.22 17.04 13.55
CA ALA A 563 -3.48 18.47 13.32
C ALA A 563 -4.87 18.89 13.81
N ARG A 564 -5.90 18.07 13.58
CA ARG A 564 -7.26 18.30 14.09
C ARG A 564 -7.32 18.24 15.62
N HIS A 565 -6.64 17.29 16.26
CA HIS A 565 -6.61 17.16 17.74
C HIS A 565 -5.86 18.31 18.42
N ARG A 566 -4.91 18.96 17.74
CA ARG A 566 -4.16 20.10 18.29
C ARG A 566 -4.84 21.44 18.06
N GLY A 567 -6.03 21.48 17.47
CA GLY A 567 -6.73 22.73 17.16
C GLY A 567 -5.98 23.67 16.21
N LEU A 568 -4.91 23.16 15.57
CA LEU A 568 -4.19 23.86 14.53
C LEU A 568 -5.05 23.74 13.27
N ALA A 569 -5.97 24.71 13.09
CA ALA A 569 -6.46 25.01 11.76
C ALA A 569 -5.20 25.34 10.94
N VAL A 570 -4.80 24.41 10.05
CA VAL A 570 -3.80 24.72 9.04
C VAL A 570 -4.48 25.72 8.11
N PRO A 571 -4.10 27.03 8.13
CA PRO A 571 -4.66 27.93 7.14
C PRO A 571 -4.16 27.44 5.79
N ALA A 572 -5.06 27.37 4.82
CA ALA A 572 -4.75 26.99 3.44
C ALA A 572 -3.77 27.96 2.74
N THR A 573 -3.25 28.93 3.48
CA THR A 573 -2.28 29.93 3.01
C THR A 573 -1.31 30.30 4.13
N ALA A 574 -0.28 29.51 4.34
CA ALA A 574 0.86 29.89 5.15
C ALA A 574 2.11 30.08 4.26
N PHE A 575 2.00 30.96 3.28
CA PHE A 575 3.15 31.70 2.78
C PHE A 575 3.04 33.12 3.37
N PRO A 576 4.10 33.65 4.01
CA PRO A 576 4.06 35.04 4.53
C PRO A 576 3.89 35.99 3.34
N GLN A 577 2.77 36.72 3.31
CA GLN A 577 2.62 37.87 2.43
C GLN A 577 3.68 38.91 2.84
N ALA A 578 4.49 39.33 1.89
CA ALA A 578 5.40 40.44 2.08
C ALA A 578 4.59 41.69 2.44
N PRO A 579 5.07 42.53 3.38
CA PRO A 579 4.36 43.75 3.77
C PRO A 579 4.24 44.71 2.57
N HIS A 580 3.01 45.12 2.27
CA HIS A 580 2.75 46.18 1.30
C HIS A 580 3.46 47.47 1.74
N PRO A 581 4.18 48.17 0.85
CA PRO A 581 4.69 49.48 1.17
C PRO A 581 3.53 50.46 1.36
N SER A 582 3.50 51.15 2.50
CA SER A 582 2.55 52.21 2.78
C SER A 582 2.76 53.36 1.80
N PRO A 583 1.70 53.99 1.26
CA PRO A 583 1.87 55.22 0.50
C PRO A 583 2.37 56.35 1.42
N THR A 584 3.49 56.96 1.08
CA THR A 584 4.00 58.17 1.68
C THR A 584 3.14 59.38 1.29
N PRO A 585 2.88 60.36 2.20
CA PRO A 585 2.03 61.48 1.98
C PRO A 585 2.55 62.48 0.94
#